data_a011948c79e3cc254ba282e3005205a8
#
_entry.id   a011948c79e3cc254ba282e3005205a8
#
_cell.length_a   1.000
_cell.length_b   1.000
_cell.length_c   1.000
_cell.angle_alpha   90.00
_cell.angle_beta   90.00
_cell.angle_gamma   90.00
#
_symmetry.space_group_name_H-M   'P 1'
#
loop_
_entity.id
_entity.type
_entity.pdbx_description
1 polymer ?
#
loop_
_entity_poly.entity_id
_entity_poly.type
_entity_poly.pdbx_seq_one_letter_code
_entity_poly.pdbx_strand_id
1 'polypeptide(L)'
;ATGHRLVLTHGAAGKFYAQIRNGAPFDVLLSSDDETPARLEKEGLAPPQTRFTYAIGRLVLWSTQPGRVDAQGAVLRRGDFARLAIAHPKVAPYGAAAVEVMERLGVRAALAPKIVQGDSITQAWQFVATGNAELGFVALSQVWKDGRFVAAGSQWLVPATLHAPLRQDAVLLRRGQGNAAAEALLAYLRSDAARRIIRAYGYEF
;
A
#
# COMPACT_ATOMS: atom_id res chain seq x y z
N ALA A 1 -16.02 3.55 22.59
CA ALA A 1 -16.58 3.14 21.30
C ALA A 1 -17.77 4.05 20.98
N THR A 2 -17.84 4.55 19.73
CA THR A 2 -18.87 5.54 19.30
C THR A 2 -20.17 4.90 18.83
N GLY A 3 -20.26 3.55 18.75
CA GLY A 3 -21.42 2.84 18.18
C GLY A 3 -21.55 2.92 16.65
N HIS A 4 -20.67 3.64 15.97
CA HIS A 4 -20.69 3.72 14.50
C HIS A 4 -20.28 2.42 13.83
N ARG A 5 -20.93 2.08 12.72
CA ARG A 5 -20.60 0.94 11.88
C ARG A 5 -19.76 1.41 10.68
N LEU A 6 -18.63 0.75 10.43
CA LEU A 6 -17.81 0.96 9.23
C LEU A 6 -18.08 -0.15 8.22
N VAL A 7 -18.25 0.22 6.96
CA VAL A 7 -18.27 -0.68 5.81
C VAL A 7 -16.99 -0.43 5.01
N LEU A 8 -16.15 -1.46 4.89
CA LEU A 8 -14.84 -1.35 4.26
C LEU A 8 -14.83 -2.01 2.89
N THR A 9 -14.19 -1.33 1.94
CA THR A 9 -13.90 -1.86 0.61
C THR A 9 -12.41 -1.71 0.34
N HIS A 10 -11.77 -2.75 -0.18
CA HIS A 10 -10.35 -2.79 -0.46
C HIS A 10 -10.07 -2.78 -1.95
N GLY A 11 -9.02 -2.06 -2.38
CA GLY A 11 -8.65 -1.97 -3.79
C GLY A 11 -7.44 -1.07 -4.01
N ALA A 12 -7.08 -0.85 -5.27
CA ALA A 12 -6.04 0.08 -5.65
C ALA A 12 -6.54 1.53 -5.65
N ALA A 13 -5.69 2.48 -5.28
CA ALA A 13 -6.00 3.91 -5.21
C ALA A 13 -6.60 4.45 -6.53
N GLY A 14 -5.99 4.14 -7.67
CA GLY A 14 -6.49 4.57 -8.97
C GLY A 14 -7.86 3.99 -9.36
N LYS A 15 -8.18 2.77 -8.88
CA LYS A 15 -9.53 2.19 -9.08
C LYS A 15 -10.57 2.93 -8.24
N PHE A 16 -10.25 3.26 -6.98
CA PHE A 16 -11.15 4.06 -6.13
C PHE A 16 -11.33 5.48 -6.68
N TYR A 17 -10.28 6.10 -7.18
CA TYR A 17 -10.42 7.39 -7.85
C TYR A 17 -11.45 7.34 -8.99
N ALA A 18 -11.35 6.35 -9.88
CA ALA A 18 -12.30 6.19 -10.97
C ALA A 18 -13.73 5.95 -10.48
N GLN A 19 -13.92 5.13 -9.45
CA GLN A 19 -15.22 4.87 -8.84
C GLN A 19 -15.84 6.13 -8.21
N ILE A 20 -15.05 6.91 -7.45
CA ILE A 20 -15.50 8.16 -6.81
C ILE A 20 -15.93 9.18 -7.87
N ARG A 21 -15.15 9.34 -8.95
CA ARG A 21 -15.53 10.20 -10.06
C ARG A 21 -16.85 9.79 -10.73
N ASN A 22 -17.16 8.51 -10.73
CA ASN A 22 -18.40 7.96 -11.28
C ASN A 22 -19.52 7.85 -10.22
N GLY A 23 -19.39 8.53 -9.08
CA GLY A 23 -20.46 8.66 -8.09
C GLY A 23 -20.59 7.47 -7.13
N ALA A 24 -19.55 6.64 -6.98
CA ALA A 24 -19.57 5.56 -5.99
C ALA A 24 -19.82 6.09 -4.57
N PRO A 25 -20.64 5.40 -3.76
CA PRO A 25 -21.18 5.92 -2.51
C PRO A 25 -20.18 5.78 -1.33
N PHE A 26 -19.00 6.35 -1.45
CA PHE A 26 -18.01 6.39 -0.38
C PHE A 26 -18.05 7.70 0.40
N ASP A 27 -17.87 7.63 1.71
CA ASP A 27 -17.85 8.77 2.61
C ASP A 27 -16.43 9.25 2.95
N VAL A 28 -15.47 8.31 3.02
CA VAL A 28 -14.06 8.56 3.33
C VAL A 28 -13.20 7.73 2.39
N LEU A 29 -12.09 8.29 1.92
CA LEU A 29 -11.03 7.55 1.25
C LEU A 29 -9.80 7.52 2.15
N LEU A 30 -9.27 6.32 2.41
CA LEU A 30 -7.93 6.10 2.94
C LEU A 30 -7.09 5.59 1.77
N SER A 31 -6.28 6.46 1.19
CA SER A 31 -5.46 6.12 0.02
C SER A 31 -4.08 5.63 0.42
N SER A 32 -3.48 4.80 -0.42
CA SER A 32 -2.07 4.39 -0.31
C SER A 32 -1.10 5.38 -0.98
N ASP A 33 -1.60 6.52 -1.44
CA ASP A 33 -0.84 7.67 -1.98
C ASP A 33 -1.42 8.99 -1.45
N ASP A 34 -0.74 10.09 -1.71
CA ASP A 34 -1.17 11.46 -1.44
C ASP A 34 -1.71 12.17 -2.71
N GLU A 35 -1.40 11.67 -3.89
CA GLU A 35 -1.82 12.25 -5.18
C GLU A 35 -3.32 12.08 -5.42
N THR A 36 -3.85 10.88 -5.20
CA THR A 36 -5.28 10.57 -5.39
C THR A 36 -6.19 11.46 -4.53
N PRO A 37 -5.98 11.60 -3.21
CA PRO A 37 -6.74 12.52 -2.38
C PRO A 37 -6.59 13.99 -2.78
N ALA A 38 -5.36 14.43 -3.13
CA ALA A 38 -5.12 15.80 -3.59
C ALA A 38 -5.89 16.11 -4.88
N ARG A 39 -5.94 15.15 -5.80
CA ARG A 39 -6.69 15.27 -7.05
C ARG A 39 -8.19 15.35 -6.81
N LEU A 40 -8.73 14.55 -5.89
CA LEU A 40 -10.15 14.60 -5.50
C LEU A 40 -10.53 15.96 -4.89
N GLU A 41 -9.66 16.55 -4.08
CA GLU A 41 -9.86 17.92 -3.57
C GLU A 41 -9.90 18.93 -4.71
N LYS A 42 -8.92 18.89 -5.63
CA LYS A 42 -8.84 19.80 -6.79
C LYS A 42 -10.06 19.69 -7.70
N GLU A 43 -10.62 18.51 -7.87
CA GLU A 43 -11.82 18.25 -8.69
C GLU A 43 -13.13 18.53 -7.93
N GLY A 44 -13.06 18.97 -6.68
CA GLY A 44 -14.23 19.28 -5.84
C GLY A 44 -15.02 18.04 -5.41
N LEU A 45 -14.42 16.85 -5.48
CA LEU A 45 -15.03 15.59 -5.01
C LEU A 45 -14.75 15.32 -3.53
N ALA A 46 -13.84 16.11 -2.95
CA ALA A 46 -13.54 16.14 -1.52
C ALA A 46 -13.52 17.61 -1.05
N PRO A 47 -14.04 17.92 0.15
CA PRO A 47 -13.97 19.26 0.73
C PRO A 47 -12.51 19.66 0.98
N PRO A 48 -12.14 20.93 0.76
CA PRO A 48 -10.79 21.40 1.03
C PRO A 48 -10.45 21.26 2.52
N GLN A 49 -9.14 21.09 2.81
CA GLN A 49 -8.58 21.00 4.16
C GLN A 49 -9.01 19.76 4.97
N THR A 50 -9.67 18.78 4.36
CA THR A 50 -9.99 17.53 5.05
C THR A 50 -8.90 16.48 4.92
N ARG A 51 -8.02 16.62 3.91
CA ARG A 51 -6.91 15.73 3.61
C ARG A 51 -5.77 15.85 4.63
N PHE A 52 -5.20 14.71 5.00
CA PHE A 52 -3.97 14.65 5.81
C PHE A 52 -3.27 13.30 5.62
N THR A 53 -1.94 13.30 5.76
CA THR A 53 -1.17 12.05 5.81
C THR A 53 -1.40 11.35 7.15
N TYR A 54 -1.94 10.12 7.08
CA TYR A 54 -2.19 9.32 8.29
C TYR A 54 -1.12 8.26 8.51
N ALA A 55 -0.30 7.93 7.49
CA ALA A 55 0.77 6.95 7.57
C ALA A 55 1.77 7.11 6.41
N ILE A 56 3.00 6.65 6.62
CA ILE A 56 3.99 6.41 5.56
C ILE A 56 4.24 4.91 5.48
N GLY A 57 3.95 4.32 4.32
CA GLY A 57 4.11 2.89 4.07
C GLY A 57 5.56 2.48 3.84
N ARG A 58 5.85 1.20 4.04
CA ARG A 58 7.16 0.58 3.77
C ARG A 58 7.01 -0.58 2.81
N LEU A 59 7.94 -0.70 1.88
CA LEU A 59 7.99 -1.77 0.90
C LEU A 59 8.89 -2.91 1.39
N VAL A 60 8.47 -4.15 1.15
CA VAL A 60 9.22 -5.38 1.48
C VAL A 60 9.24 -6.29 0.26
N LEU A 61 10.39 -6.86 -0.06
CA LEU A 61 10.46 -8.04 -0.90
C LEU A 61 10.30 -9.26 0.02
N TRP A 62 9.32 -10.11 -0.25
CA TRP A 62 8.96 -11.24 0.59
C TRP A 62 8.78 -12.52 -0.23
N SER A 63 9.12 -13.64 0.40
CA SER A 63 8.85 -15.00 -0.07
C SER A 63 8.38 -15.86 1.10
N THR A 64 7.48 -16.80 0.85
CA THR A 64 7.09 -17.82 1.84
C THR A 64 8.20 -18.84 2.10
N GLN A 65 9.21 -18.91 1.22
CA GLN A 65 10.32 -19.84 1.31
C GLN A 65 11.43 -19.27 2.21
N PRO A 66 11.88 -20.01 3.26
CA PRO A 66 13.04 -19.60 4.06
C PRO A 66 14.31 -19.48 3.19
N GLY A 67 15.08 -18.42 3.42
CA GLY A 67 16.36 -18.18 2.73
C GLY A 67 16.25 -17.79 1.25
N ARG A 68 15.06 -17.69 0.68
CA ARG A 68 14.86 -17.28 -0.72
C ARG A 68 15.23 -15.83 -0.95
N VAL A 69 14.85 -14.96 -0.05
CA VAL A 69 15.18 -13.54 -0.03
C VAL A 69 16.22 -13.29 1.05
N ASP A 70 17.39 -12.78 0.66
CA ASP A 70 18.43 -12.36 1.59
C ASP A 70 18.20 -10.93 2.09
N ALA A 71 18.90 -10.54 3.16
CA ALA A 71 18.74 -9.24 3.80
C ALA A 71 19.14 -8.02 2.92
N GLN A 72 19.68 -8.25 1.73
CA GLN A 72 20.11 -7.20 0.79
C GLN A 72 19.33 -7.21 -0.52
N GLY A 73 18.40 -8.16 -0.70
CA GLY A 73 17.63 -8.32 -1.93
C GLY A 73 18.45 -8.78 -3.14
N ALA A 74 19.62 -9.43 -2.92
CA ALA A 74 20.51 -9.86 -4.00
C ALA A 74 19.85 -10.88 -4.94
N VAL A 75 18.81 -11.56 -4.49
CA VAL A 75 17.97 -12.44 -5.32
C VAL A 75 17.44 -11.76 -6.57
N LEU A 76 17.15 -10.44 -6.53
CA LEU A 76 16.71 -9.67 -7.69
C LEU A 76 17.77 -9.58 -8.78
N ARG A 77 19.07 -9.49 -8.40
CA ARG A 77 20.19 -9.48 -9.35
C ARG A 77 20.51 -10.88 -9.88
N ARG A 78 20.41 -11.90 -9.03
CA ARG A 78 20.59 -13.30 -9.48
C ARG A 78 19.53 -13.72 -10.46
N GLY A 79 18.29 -13.28 -10.23
CA GLY A 79 17.16 -13.60 -11.09
C GLY A 79 16.82 -15.10 -11.15
N ASP A 80 17.23 -15.89 -10.16
CA ASP A 80 17.09 -17.34 -10.09
C ASP A 80 15.69 -17.81 -9.64
N PHE A 81 14.66 -17.11 -10.10
CA PHE A 81 13.24 -17.41 -9.88
C PHE A 81 12.44 -17.27 -11.17
N ALA A 82 11.27 -17.89 -11.24
CA ALA A 82 10.40 -17.81 -12.41
C ALA A 82 9.42 -16.62 -12.34
N ARG A 83 8.88 -16.31 -11.16
CA ARG A 83 7.81 -15.30 -11.01
C ARG A 83 8.07 -14.36 -9.83
N LEU A 84 7.97 -13.05 -10.12
CA LEU A 84 8.03 -11.95 -9.16
C LEU A 84 6.68 -11.20 -9.17
N ALA A 85 5.96 -11.24 -8.06
CA ALA A 85 4.70 -10.53 -7.92
C ALA A 85 4.93 -9.04 -7.60
N ILE A 86 4.22 -8.17 -8.31
CA ILE A 86 4.10 -6.74 -8.00
C ILE A 86 2.65 -6.30 -8.13
N ALA A 87 2.26 -5.21 -7.46
CA ALA A 87 1.02 -4.52 -7.76
C ALA A 87 1.12 -3.78 -9.10
N HIS A 88 0.00 -3.53 -9.76
CA HIS A 88 -0.02 -2.85 -11.05
C HIS A 88 0.51 -1.39 -10.93
N PRO A 89 1.65 -1.03 -11.57
CA PRO A 89 2.36 0.21 -11.27
C PRO A 89 1.63 1.49 -11.67
N LYS A 90 0.68 1.41 -12.60
CA LYS A 90 -0.09 2.60 -13.06
C LYS A 90 -1.26 2.97 -12.13
N VAL A 91 -1.68 2.07 -11.24
CA VAL A 91 -2.89 2.27 -10.40
C VAL A 91 -2.66 1.96 -8.92
N ALA A 92 -1.48 1.44 -8.58
CA ALA A 92 -1.13 1.07 -7.21
C ALA A 92 0.26 1.64 -6.84
N PRO A 93 0.37 2.53 -5.86
CA PRO A 93 1.61 3.20 -5.47
C PRO A 93 2.74 2.22 -5.10
N TYR A 94 2.42 1.15 -4.38
CA TYR A 94 3.41 0.09 -4.08
C TYR A 94 3.95 -0.60 -5.32
N GLY A 95 3.17 -0.68 -6.40
CA GLY A 95 3.62 -1.20 -7.70
C GLY A 95 4.60 -0.24 -8.37
N ALA A 96 4.31 1.06 -8.33
CA ALA A 96 5.24 2.10 -8.82
C ALA A 96 6.55 2.05 -8.05
N ALA A 97 6.51 1.99 -6.71
CA ALA A 97 7.69 1.85 -5.87
C ALA A 97 8.50 0.59 -6.18
N ALA A 98 7.86 -0.55 -6.44
CA ALA A 98 8.56 -1.78 -6.85
C ALA A 98 9.31 -1.59 -8.18
N VAL A 99 8.71 -0.87 -9.14
CA VAL A 99 9.36 -0.53 -10.41
C VAL A 99 10.56 0.37 -10.18
N GLU A 100 10.44 1.44 -9.36
CA GLU A 100 11.55 2.32 -9.02
C GLU A 100 12.73 1.55 -8.40
N VAL A 101 12.43 0.64 -7.46
CA VAL A 101 13.46 -0.22 -6.85
C VAL A 101 14.21 -1.03 -7.91
N MET A 102 13.49 -1.69 -8.81
CA MET A 102 14.10 -2.48 -9.88
C MET A 102 14.91 -1.61 -10.87
N GLU A 103 14.46 -0.38 -11.14
CA GLU A 103 15.18 0.58 -11.97
C GLU A 103 16.48 1.04 -11.31
N ARG A 104 16.42 1.45 -10.03
CA ARG A 104 17.61 1.89 -9.29
C ARG A 104 18.63 0.78 -9.07
N LEU A 105 18.17 -0.47 -9.01
CA LEU A 105 19.06 -1.64 -8.96
C LEU A 105 19.58 -2.07 -10.34
N GLY A 106 19.08 -1.48 -11.44
CA GLY A 106 19.46 -1.83 -12.81
C GLY A 106 18.95 -3.20 -13.28
N VAL A 107 17.92 -3.76 -12.63
CA VAL A 107 17.44 -5.13 -12.90
C VAL A 107 16.09 -5.19 -13.62
N ARG A 108 15.43 -4.05 -13.83
CA ARG A 108 14.06 -4.00 -14.37
C ARG A 108 13.90 -4.73 -15.70
N ALA A 109 14.82 -4.50 -16.66
CA ALA A 109 14.73 -5.11 -17.98
C ALA A 109 14.88 -6.64 -17.92
N ALA A 110 15.82 -7.12 -17.12
CA ALA A 110 16.07 -8.56 -16.93
C ALA A 110 14.89 -9.26 -16.23
N LEU A 111 14.20 -8.56 -15.32
CA LEU A 111 13.08 -9.12 -14.57
C LEU A 111 11.72 -8.96 -15.26
N ALA A 112 11.61 -8.11 -16.28
CA ALA A 112 10.35 -7.84 -16.97
C ALA A 112 9.57 -9.11 -17.39
N PRO A 113 10.18 -10.14 -18.00
CA PRO A 113 9.47 -11.36 -18.38
C PRO A 113 9.03 -12.24 -17.21
N LYS A 114 9.50 -11.97 -15.99
CA LYS A 114 9.18 -12.72 -14.76
C LYS A 114 8.11 -12.04 -13.91
N ILE A 115 7.70 -10.84 -14.28
CA ILE A 115 6.75 -10.05 -13.49
C ILE A 115 5.34 -10.59 -13.65
N VAL A 116 4.68 -10.87 -12.53
CA VAL A 116 3.25 -11.13 -12.42
C VAL A 116 2.60 -9.94 -11.73
N GLN A 117 1.67 -9.30 -12.41
CA GLN A 117 1.00 -8.11 -11.89
C GLN A 117 -0.34 -8.46 -11.25
N GLY A 118 -0.49 -8.08 -9.98
CA GLY A 118 -1.77 -8.04 -9.29
C GLY A 118 -2.44 -6.67 -9.45
N ASP A 119 -3.75 -6.63 -9.46
CA ASP A 119 -4.54 -5.40 -9.52
C ASP A 119 -4.32 -4.45 -8.32
N SER A 120 -3.84 -4.99 -7.20
CA SER A 120 -3.57 -4.27 -5.96
C SER A 120 -2.40 -4.90 -5.21
N ILE A 121 -1.89 -4.21 -4.19
CA ILE A 121 -0.86 -4.76 -3.31
C ILE A 121 -1.34 -6.00 -2.54
N THR A 122 -2.64 -6.09 -2.24
CA THR A 122 -3.24 -7.27 -1.62
C THR A 122 -3.18 -8.48 -2.56
N GLN A 123 -3.46 -8.29 -3.84
CA GLN A 123 -3.37 -9.39 -4.82
C GLN A 123 -1.92 -9.80 -5.08
N ALA A 124 -0.97 -8.87 -5.12
CA ALA A 124 0.45 -9.20 -5.21
C ALA A 124 0.91 -10.07 -4.02
N TRP A 125 0.49 -9.70 -2.80
CA TRP A 125 0.72 -10.51 -1.61
C TRP A 125 0.08 -11.90 -1.73
N GLN A 126 -1.16 -12.00 -2.20
CA GLN A 126 -1.86 -13.28 -2.40
C GLN A 126 -1.11 -14.19 -3.37
N PHE A 127 -0.56 -13.67 -4.47
CA PHE A 127 0.23 -14.49 -5.39
C PHE A 127 1.42 -15.15 -4.72
N VAL A 128 2.11 -14.46 -3.82
CA VAL A 128 3.21 -15.05 -3.06
C VAL A 128 2.69 -16.02 -1.99
N ALA A 129 1.66 -15.61 -1.23
CA ALA A 129 1.11 -16.41 -0.14
C ALA A 129 0.55 -17.75 -0.61
N THR A 130 0.05 -17.82 -1.85
CA THR A 130 -0.54 -19.03 -2.46
C THR A 130 0.45 -19.80 -3.37
N GLY A 131 1.71 -19.34 -3.47
CA GLY A 131 2.74 -20.01 -4.31
C GLY A 131 2.60 -19.73 -5.82
N ASN A 132 1.71 -18.82 -6.24
CA ASN A 132 1.60 -18.41 -7.64
C ASN A 132 2.79 -17.53 -8.10
N ALA A 133 3.56 -17.00 -7.15
CA ALA A 133 4.88 -16.38 -7.36
C ALA A 133 5.80 -16.79 -6.22
N GLU A 134 7.10 -16.99 -6.52
CA GLU A 134 8.09 -17.41 -5.51
C GLU A 134 8.42 -16.27 -4.55
N LEU A 135 8.35 -15.04 -5.01
CA LEU A 135 8.58 -13.83 -4.21
C LEU A 135 7.80 -12.67 -4.80
N GLY A 136 7.67 -11.60 -4.03
CA GLY A 136 6.97 -10.40 -4.50
C GLY A 136 7.23 -9.18 -3.63
N PHE A 137 7.03 -8.02 -4.22
CA PHE A 137 6.99 -6.76 -3.48
C PHE A 137 5.62 -6.60 -2.83
N VAL A 138 5.62 -6.47 -1.50
CA VAL A 138 4.42 -6.37 -0.66
C VAL A 138 4.53 -5.19 0.29
N ALA A 139 3.42 -4.77 0.90
CA ALA A 139 3.47 -3.77 1.96
C ALA A 139 3.98 -4.42 3.27
N LEU A 140 4.82 -3.69 4.02
CA LEU A 140 5.31 -4.18 5.31
C LEU A 140 4.16 -4.60 6.23
N SER A 141 3.08 -3.83 6.24
CA SER A 141 1.89 -4.10 7.07
C SER A 141 1.19 -5.44 6.80
N GLN A 142 1.47 -6.09 5.68
CA GLN A 142 0.90 -7.40 5.35
C GLN A 142 1.68 -8.57 5.97
N VAL A 143 2.92 -8.32 6.37
CA VAL A 143 3.85 -9.35 6.88
C VAL A 143 4.46 -9.01 8.24
N TRP A 144 4.10 -7.85 8.82
CA TRP A 144 4.68 -7.29 10.03
C TRP A 144 3.61 -6.90 11.04
N LYS A 145 3.88 -7.17 12.31
CA LYS A 145 3.07 -6.72 13.44
C LYS A 145 3.90 -6.67 14.72
N ASP A 146 3.68 -5.65 15.53
CA ASP A 146 4.26 -5.51 16.88
C ASP A 146 5.78 -5.70 16.92
N GLY A 147 6.50 -5.06 15.99
CA GLY A 147 7.96 -5.06 15.97
C GLY A 147 8.61 -6.28 15.31
N ARG A 148 7.84 -7.20 14.70
CA ARG A 148 8.38 -8.42 14.09
C ARG A 148 7.65 -8.83 12.82
N PHE A 149 8.33 -9.59 11.97
CA PHE A 149 7.68 -10.29 10.87
C PHE A 149 6.80 -11.41 11.43
N VAL A 150 5.54 -11.44 11.00
CA VAL A 150 4.53 -12.44 11.41
C VAL A 150 4.25 -13.45 10.29
N ALA A 151 4.59 -13.14 9.06
CA ALA A 151 4.54 -14.08 7.94
C ALA A 151 5.80 -14.95 7.94
N ALA A 152 5.62 -16.24 7.71
CA ALA A 152 6.73 -17.17 7.54
C ALA A 152 7.53 -16.88 6.24
N GLY A 153 8.77 -17.36 6.17
CA GLY A 153 9.59 -17.25 4.98
C GLY A 153 10.83 -16.38 5.17
N SER A 154 11.15 -15.62 4.13
CA SER A 154 12.31 -14.73 4.10
C SER A 154 11.95 -13.39 3.47
N GLN A 155 12.62 -12.34 3.89
CA GLN A 155 12.26 -10.97 3.51
C GLN A 155 13.47 -10.04 3.44
N TRP A 156 13.30 -8.99 2.64
CA TRP A 156 14.18 -7.83 2.59
C TRP A 156 13.34 -6.56 2.77
N LEU A 157 13.57 -5.86 3.86
CA LEU A 157 13.00 -4.52 4.04
C LEU A 157 13.70 -3.56 3.08
N VAL A 158 12.97 -3.08 2.10
CA VAL A 158 13.53 -2.22 1.05
C VAL A 158 13.96 -0.89 1.66
N PRO A 159 15.21 -0.45 1.43
CA PRO A 159 15.66 0.88 1.86
C PRO A 159 14.80 2.00 1.26
N ALA A 160 14.42 2.96 2.09
CA ALA A 160 13.60 4.10 1.67
C ALA A 160 14.25 4.97 0.57
N THR A 161 15.57 4.86 0.39
CA THR A 161 16.32 5.54 -0.67
C THR A 161 16.10 4.95 -2.07
N LEU A 162 15.49 3.77 -2.16
CA LEU A 162 15.28 3.07 -3.44
C LEU A 162 13.93 3.36 -4.09
N HIS A 163 13.06 4.12 -3.45
CA HIS A 163 11.77 4.54 -4.02
C HIS A 163 11.30 5.85 -3.38
N ALA A 164 10.33 6.52 -4.00
CA ALA A 164 9.67 7.67 -3.41
C ALA A 164 8.90 7.28 -2.13
N PRO A 165 8.74 8.20 -1.15
CA PRO A 165 7.98 7.93 0.06
C PRO A 165 6.55 7.51 -0.25
N LEU A 166 6.08 6.42 0.35
CA LEU A 166 4.71 5.91 0.20
C LEU A 166 3.78 6.63 1.20
N ARG A 167 3.59 7.94 1.00
CA ARG A 167 2.67 8.74 1.82
C ARG A 167 1.25 8.25 1.60
N GLN A 168 0.53 8.06 2.69
CA GLN A 168 -0.85 7.59 2.67
C GLN A 168 -1.75 8.65 3.26
N ASP A 169 -2.63 9.20 2.42
CA ASP A 169 -3.52 10.27 2.84
C ASP A 169 -4.95 9.78 3.05
N ALA A 170 -5.57 10.32 4.08
CA ALA A 170 -7.00 10.22 4.34
C ALA A 170 -7.70 11.50 3.87
N VAL A 171 -8.89 11.37 3.32
CA VAL A 171 -9.72 12.52 2.91
C VAL A 171 -11.20 12.22 3.12
N LEU A 172 -11.95 13.23 3.57
CA LEU A 172 -13.42 13.21 3.55
C LEU A 172 -13.89 13.39 2.10
N LEU A 173 -14.81 12.59 1.66
CA LEU A 173 -15.43 12.78 0.34
C LEU A 173 -16.66 13.68 0.47
N ARG A 174 -17.07 14.34 -0.62
CA ARG A 174 -18.21 15.24 -0.65
C ARG A 174 -19.47 14.61 -0.05
N ARG A 175 -19.70 13.33 -0.32
CA ARG A 175 -20.83 12.59 0.22
C ARG A 175 -20.78 12.43 1.74
N GLY A 176 -19.59 12.33 2.31
CA GLY A 176 -19.37 12.16 3.75
C GLY A 176 -19.52 13.45 4.55
N GLN A 177 -19.75 14.61 3.91
CA GLN A 177 -19.95 15.88 4.61
C GLN A 177 -21.20 15.82 5.48
N GLY A 178 -21.06 16.22 6.75
CA GLY A 178 -22.14 16.14 7.74
C GLY A 178 -22.45 14.73 8.25
N ASN A 179 -21.70 13.71 7.79
CA ASN A 179 -21.78 12.36 8.35
C ASN A 179 -20.88 12.26 9.60
N ALA A 180 -21.50 12.29 10.78
CA ALA A 180 -20.79 12.24 12.07
C ALA A 180 -19.88 11.02 12.21
N ALA A 181 -20.22 9.88 11.60
CA ALA A 181 -19.37 8.67 11.61
C ALA A 181 -18.09 8.85 10.77
N ALA A 182 -18.21 9.51 9.61
CA ALA A 182 -17.06 9.82 8.74
C ALA A 182 -16.10 10.81 9.41
N GLU A 183 -16.65 11.87 10.00
CA GLU A 183 -15.87 12.88 10.74
C GLU A 183 -15.19 12.28 11.97
N ALA A 184 -15.89 11.44 12.74
CA ALA A 184 -15.34 10.74 13.90
C ALA A 184 -14.20 9.78 13.49
N LEU A 185 -14.31 9.10 12.33
CA LEU A 185 -13.23 8.25 11.81
C LEU A 185 -11.98 9.07 11.50
N LEU A 186 -12.11 10.18 10.81
CA LEU A 186 -10.97 11.06 10.47
C LEU A 186 -10.33 11.68 11.72
N ALA A 187 -11.14 12.08 12.70
CA ALA A 187 -10.64 12.55 13.99
C ALA A 187 -9.89 11.45 14.74
N TYR A 188 -10.43 10.23 14.75
CA TYR A 188 -9.77 9.07 15.38
C TYR A 188 -8.42 8.75 14.72
N LEU A 189 -8.31 8.80 13.39
CA LEU A 189 -7.05 8.54 12.68
C LEU A 189 -5.93 9.52 13.06
N ARG A 190 -6.27 10.74 13.49
CA ARG A 190 -5.29 11.73 13.99
C ARG A 190 -4.88 11.49 15.45
N SER A 191 -5.58 10.63 16.18
CA SER A 191 -5.32 10.38 17.61
C SER A 191 -4.07 9.53 17.86
N ASP A 192 -3.48 9.66 19.04
CA ASP A 192 -2.37 8.83 19.47
C ASP A 192 -2.75 7.34 19.56
N ALA A 193 -4.01 7.04 19.85
CA ALA A 193 -4.52 5.67 19.86
C ALA A 193 -4.43 5.04 18.48
N ALA A 194 -4.86 5.73 17.43
CA ALA A 194 -4.73 5.27 16.05
C ALA A 194 -3.26 5.18 15.63
N ARG A 195 -2.45 6.18 15.94
CA ARG A 195 -1.00 6.18 15.63
C ARG A 195 -0.27 4.99 16.24
N ARG A 196 -0.59 4.60 17.49
CA ARG A 196 -0.01 3.40 18.09
C ARG A 196 -0.37 2.14 17.30
N ILE A 197 -1.62 2.00 16.87
CA ILE A 197 -2.07 0.87 16.06
C ILE A 197 -1.34 0.87 14.70
N ILE A 198 -1.28 2.01 14.02
CA ILE A 198 -0.65 2.15 12.71
C ILE A 198 0.84 1.77 12.81
N ARG A 199 1.57 2.26 13.83
CA ARG A 199 2.98 1.88 14.08
C ARG A 199 3.15 0.39 14.33
N ALA A 200 2.22 -0.26 15.04
CA ALA A 200 2.29 -1.69 15.31
C ALA A 200 2.32 -2.52 14.01
N TYR A 201 1.73 -2.01 12.93
CA TYR A 201 1.77 -2.62 11.60
C TYR A 201 2.95 -2.13 10.71
N GLY A 202 3.94 -1.45 11.29
CA GLY A 202 5.18 -1.08 10.60
C GLY A 202 5.08 0.17 9.73
N TYR A 203 4.05 0.98 9.89
CA TYR A 203 3.97 2.30 9.25
C TYR A 203 4.78 3.35 10.01
N GLU A 204 5.23 4.37 9.29
CA GLU A 204 5.90 5.57 9.79
C GLU A 204 4.98 6.81 9.68
N PHE A 205 5.46 7.96 10.22
CA PHE A 205 4.75 9.25 10.19
C PHE A 205 5.66 10.39 9.78
#